data_869ea028efaaa1237bc857b757807df8
#
_entry.id   869ea028efaaa1237bc857b757807df8
#
_cell.length_a   1.000
_cell.length_b   1.000
_cell.length_c   1.000
_cell.angle_alpha   90.00
_cell.angle_beta   90.00
_cell.angle_gamma   90.00
#
_symmetry.space_group_name_H-M   'P 1'
#
loop_
_entity.id
_entity.type
_entity.pdbx_description
1 polymer ?
#
loop_
_entity_poly.entity_id
_entity_poly.type
_entity_poly.pdbx_seq_one_letter_code
_entity_poly.pdbx_strand_id
1 'polypeptide(L)'
;MRERLRELAATRRRFGYRRLKILLKREGFAVNHKRVYRLYVEEKLGLRRKRGRRRMPTAAARVPLKLPVRPDQVWTMDFTQDAFASGRKFRTLNLMDGFTRYAPRIEVDTSLPGQRVVRVLEELKRRGRKPEAIVIDNGTEFTSQVMDQWAYENQVQLHFITPGRPMENGFIESFNGKFRDECLNENWFLDLADAREKIETWRCDYNQVRPHSALGYLTPAEFAQRSAAPSGYARMAPPDEAASSGGESVIAGVVLENPKPEKVSLSLD
;
A
#
# COMPACT_ATOMS: atom_id res chain seq x y z
N MET A 1 -3.20 -3.63 -30.19
CA MET A 1 -2.37 -3.08 -29.09
C MET A 1 -2.59 -1.59 -28.85
N ARG A 2 -2.45 -0.69 -29.85
CA ARG A 2 -2.69 0.77 -29.71
C ARG A 2 -4.13 1.05 -29.24
N GLU A 3 -5.09 0.48 -29.90
CA GLU A 3 -6.50 0.56 -29.54
C GLU A 3 -6.75 0.06 -28.11
N ARG A 4 -6.21 -1.13 -27.79
CA ARG A 4 -6.34 -1.69 -26.43
C ARG A 4 -5.69 -0.82 -25.35
N LEU A 5 -4.57 -0.17 -25.67
CA LEU A 5 -3.94 0.80 -24.75
C LEU A 5 -4.86 2.01 -24.48
N ARG A 6 -5.57 2.52 -25.52
CA ARG A 6 -6.55 3.61 -25.37
C ARG A 6 -7.73 3.18 -24.49
N GLU A 7 -8.30 2.00 -24.73
CA GLU A 7 -9.40 1.44 -23.93
C GLU A 7 -9.02 1.28 -22.46
N LEU A 8 -7.85 0.67 -22.19
CA LEU A 8 -7.34 0.54 -20.83
C LEU A 8 -7.10 1.90 -20.16
N ALA A 9 -6.59 2.89 -20.90
CA ALA A 9 -6.37 4.23 -20.39
C ALA A 9 -7.70 4.96 -20.11
N ALA A 10 -8.72 4.75 -20.95
CA ALA A 10 -10.05 5.32 -20.77
C ALA A 10 -10.75 4.73 -19.53
N THR A 11 -10.65 3.40 -19.33
CA THR A 11 -11.22 2.71 -18.17
C THR A 11 -10.43 3.01 -16.89
N ARG A 12 -9.11 3.16 -17.00
CA ARG A 12 -8.17 3.37 -15.89
C ARG A 12 -7.52 4.76 -15.94
N ARG A 13 -8.33 5.80 -15.85
CA ARG A 13 -7.92 7.20 -16.06
C ARG A 13 -6.73 7.66 -15.20
N ARG A 14 -6.46 6.98 -14.07
CA ARG A 14 -5.35 7.30 -13.14
C ARG A 14 -4.16 6.36 -13.28
N PHE A 15 -4.13 5.49 -14.31
CA PHE A 15 -2.99 4.60 -14.54
C PHE A 15 -2.01 5.23 -15.53
N GLY A 16 -0.75 5.36 -15.08
CA GLY A 16 0.33 5.72 -15.99
C GLY A 16 0.79 4.52 -16.83
N TYR A 17 1.58 4.78 -17.88
CA TYR A 17 2.04 3.78 -18.85
C TYR A 17 2.65 2.50 -18.26
N ARG A 18 3.30 2.59 -17.07
CA ARG A 18 3.89 1.42 -16.41
C ARG A 18 2.84 0.40 -15.97
N ARG A 19 1.73 0.87 -15.38
CA ARG A 19 0.62 -0.01 -14.99
C ARG A 19 -0.14 -0.52 -16.21
N LEU A 20 -0.41 0.35 -17.19
CA LEU A 20 -1.04 -0.05 -18.45
C LEU A 20 -0.22 -1.12 -19.18
N LYS A 21 1.12 -1.02 -19.18
CA LYS A 21 2.01 -2.08 -19.70
C LYS A 21 1.77 -3.43 -18.99
N ILE A 22 1.61 -3.42 -17.66
CA ILE A 22 1.39 -4.66 -16.91
C ILE A 22 0.04 -5.28 -17.28
N LEU A 23 -1.02 -4.47 -17.41
CA LEU A 23 -2.32 -4.95 -17.87
C LEU A 23 -2.24 -5.55 -19.28
N LEU A 24 -1.60 -4.86 -20.23
CA LEU A 24 -1.37 -5.40 -21.57
C LEU A 24 -0.61 -6.73 -21.53
N LYS A 25 0.42 -6.86 -20.69
CA LYS A 25 1.14 -8.13 -20.54
C LYS A 25 0.24 -9.26 -20.02
N ARG A 26 -0.65 -8.96 -19.08
CA ARG A 26 -1.63 -9.93 -18.53
C ARG A 26 -2.64 -10.38 -19.58
N GLU A 27 -2.95 -9.51 -20.54
CA GLU A 27 -3.80 -9.82 -21.72
C GLU A 27 -3.03 -10.54 -22.85
N GLY A 28 -1.77 -10.95 -22.62
CA GLY A 28 -0.96 -11.71 -23.58
C GLY A 28 -0.16 -10.88 -24.59
N PHE A 29 -0.18 -9.54 -24.48
CA PHE A 29 0.64 -8.73 -25.38
C PHE A 29 2.12 -8.77 -24.98
N ALA A 30 2.98 -9.28 -25.86
CA ALA A 30 4.44 -9.22 -25.72
C ALA A 30 4.95 -7.81 -26.03
N VAL A 31 5.05 -6.94 -25.01
CA VAL A 31 5.35 -5.51 -25.20
C VAL A 31 6.56 -5.04 -24.39
N ASN A 32 7.43 -4.28 -25.07
CA ASN A 32 8.53 -3.57 -24.43
C ASN A 32 8.01 -2.24 -23.85
N HIS A 33 8.58 -1.83 -22.70
CA HIS A 33 8.20 -0.59 -22.03
C HIS A 33 8.43 0.65 -22.90
N LYS A 34 9.49 0.70 -23.70
CA LYS A 34 9.80 1.81 -24.63
C LYS A 34 8.69 1.98 -25.68
N ARG A 35 8.18 0.86 -26.24
CA ARG A 35 7.08 0.88 -27.23
C ARG A 35 5.77 1.36 -26.59
N VAL A 36 5.44 0.87 -25.40
CA VAL A 36 4.22 1.32 -24.68
C VAL A 36 4.33 2.79 -24.34
N TYR A 37 5.48 3.25 -23.83
CA TYR A 37 5.68 4.67 -23.50
C TYR A 37 5.53 5.58 -24.72
N ARG A 38 6.14 5.21 -25.88
CA ARG A 38 6.00 5.98 -27.13
C ARG A 38 4.53 6.11 -27.54
N LEU A 39 3.79 4.99 -27.59
CA LEU A 39 2.36 5.02 -27.91
C LEU A 39 1.55 5.84 -26.89
N TYR A 40 1.87 5.73 -25.61
CA TYR A 40 1.21 6.49 -24.54
C TYR A 40 1.38 8.01 -24.72
N VAL A 41 2.54 8.45 -25.21
CA VAL A 41 2.81 9.86 -25.51
C VAL A 41 2.11 10.28 -26.82
N GLU A 42 2.21 9.48 -27.89
CA GLU A 42 1.56 9.72 -29.17
C GLU A 42 0.04 9.90 -29.01
N GLU A 43 -0.59 9.06 -28.19
CA GLU A 43 -2.03 9.08 -27.89
C GLU A 43 -2.43 10.12 -26.86
N LYS A 44 -1.50 10.95 -26.39
CA LYS A 44 -1.72 12.01 -25.38
C LYS A 44 -2.40 11.52 -24.09
N LEU A 45 -2.12 10.27 -23.68
CA LEU A 45 -2.69 9.64 -22.48
C LEU A 45 -2.01 10.09 -21.17
N GLY A 46 -1.13 11.09 -21.24
CA GLY A 46 -0.34 11.58 -20.11
C GLY A 46 -1.18 12.10 -18.97
N LEU A 47 -0.94 11.58 -17.77
CA LEU A 47 -1.59 12.08 -16.56
C LEU A 47 -1.05 13.47 -16.20
N ARG A 48 -1.95 14.43 -15.97
CA ARG A 48 -1.56 15.71 -15.36
C ARG A 48 -1.05 15.44 -13.95
N ARG A 49 0.26 15.54 -13.74
CA ARG A 49 0.84 15.48 -12.39
C ARG A 49 0.54 16.81 -11.68
N LYS A 50 -0.15 16.75 -10.54
CA LYS A 50 -0.11 17.86 -9.59
C LYS A 50 1.36 18.07 -9.23
N ARG A 51 1.93 19.27 -9.49
CA ARG A 51 3.27 19.63 -9.01
C ARG A 51 3.20 19.62 -7.48
N GLY A 52 3.62 18.52 -6.88
CA GLY A 52 3.80 18.44 -5.42
C GLY A 52 4.89 19.41 -5.01
N ARG A 53 4.63 20.24 -3.98
CA ARG A 53 5.70 20.97 -3.31
C ARG A 53 6.76 19.94 -2.90
N ARG A 54 8.02 20.14 -3.32
CA ARG A 54 9.15 19.38 -2.81
C ARG A 54 9.18 19.53 -1.29
N ARG A 55 8.77 18.51 -0.55
CA ARG A 55 8.95 18.50 0.90
C ARG A 55 10.45 18.33 1.14
N MET A 56 11.06 19.31 1.79
CA MET A 56 12.41 19.16 2.33
C MET A 56 12.40 17.98 3.31
N PRO A 57 13.35 17.04 3.23
CA PRO A 57 13.46 16.00 4.24
C PRO A 57 13.83 16.65 5.57
N THR A 58 12.92 16.65 6.52
CA THR A 58 13.25 17.06 7.90
C THR A 58 14.12 15.98 8.50
N ALA A 59 15.33 16.36 8.94
CA ALA A 59 16.32 15.46 9.54
C ALA A 59 15.97 15.02 10.98
N ALA A 60 14.72 15.17 11.42
CA ALA A 60 14.27 14.66 12.71
C ALA A 60 14.43 13.12 12.73
N ALA A 61 15.12 12.62 13.74
CA ALA A 61 15.40 11.22 13.97
C ALA A 61 14.18 10.33 13.69
N ARG A 62 14.22 9.63 12.58
CA ARG A 62 13.17 8.70 12.18
C ARG A 62 13.42 7.40 12.91
N VAL A 63 12.71 7.15 13.99
CA VAL A 63 12.60 5.78 14.49
C VAL A 63 11.71 5.04 13.50
N PRO A 64 12.23 4.12 12.68
CA PRO A 64 11.40 3.42 11.73
C PRO A 64 10.47 2.50 12.52
N LEU A 65 9.15 2.65 12.30
CA LEU A 65 8.22 1.61 12.68
C LEU A 65 8.74 0.30 12.05
N LYS A 66 8.90 -0.75 12.84
CA LYS A 66 9.36 -2.05 12.29
C LYS A 66 8.39 -2.43 11.19
N LEU A 67 8.92 -2.51 9.95
CA LEU A 67 8.10 -2.90 8.81
C LEU A 67 7.55 -4.31 9.05
N PRO A 68 6.25 -4.53 8.84
CA PRO A 68 5.67 -5.86 8.96
C PRO A 68 6.34 -6.80 7.95
N VAL A 69 6.61 -8.04 8.36
CA VAL A 69 7.31 -9.06 7.57
C VAL A 69 6.40 -10.21 7.14
N ARG A 70 5.17 -10.23 7.60
CA ARG A 70 4.16 -11.25 7.28
C ARG A 70 2.74 -10.66 7.23
N PRO A 71 1.79 -11.33 6.51
CA PRO A 71 0.40 -10.94 6.49
C PRO A 71 -0.20 -10.85 7.90
N ASP A 72 -1.14 -9.95 8.08
CA ASP A 72 -1.90 -9.73 9.32
C ASP A 72 -1.03 -9.44 10.57
N GLN A 73 0.24 -9.08 10.40
CA GLN A 73 1.09 -8.66 11.50
C GLN A 73 0.73 -7.25 11.97
N VAL A 74 0.62 -6.30 11.06
CA VAL A 74 0.26 -4.91 11.37
C VAL A 74 -0.79 -4.45 10.39
N TRP A 75 -1.95 -4.04 10.89
CA TRP A 75 -2.92 -3.31 10.10
C TRP A 75 -2.81 -1.82 10.34
N THR A 76 -3.23 -1.04 9.36
CA THR A 76 -3.37 0.41 9.49
C THR A 76 -4.82 0.77 9.20
N MET A 77 -5.39 1.68 10.00
CA MET A 77 -6.75 2.16 9.83
C MET A 77 -6.77 3.68 9.80
N ASP A 78 -7.70 4.22 9.01
CA ASP A 78 -7.94 5.65 8.94
C ASP A 78 -9.33 5.93 8.36
N PHE A 79 -9.85 7.12 8.64
CA PHE A 79 -11.12 7.57 8.10
C PHE A 79 -10.92 8.47 6.90
N THR A 80 -11.81 8.34 5.91
CA THR A 80 -11.99 9.37 4.89
C THR A 80 -13.46 9.82 4.86
N GLN A 81 -13.71 10.95 4.24
CA GLN A 81 -15.04 11.54 4.14
C GLN A 81 -15.30 12.00 2.70
N ASP A 82 -16.55 11.84 2.27
CA ASP A 82 -17.07 12.36 1.02
C ASP A 82 -18.55 12.72 1.17
N ALA A 83 -19.21 13.09 0.08
CA ALA A 83 -20.61 13.50 0.08
C ALA A 83 -21.41 12.82 -1.03
N PHE A 84 -22.67 12.56 -0.76
CA PHE A 84 -23.67 12.19 -1.78
C PHE A 84 -23.98 13.37 -2.69
N ALA A 85 -24.60 13.08 -3.83
CA ALA A 85 -25.11 14.11 -4.74
C ALA A 85 -26.08 15.10 -4.07
N SER A 86 -26.75 14.67 -3.00
CA SER A 86 -27.62 15.50 -2.15
C SER A 86 -26.86 16.49 -1.25
N GLY A 87 -25.52 16.43 -1.21
CA GLY A 87 -24.67 17.21 -0.28
C GLY A 87 -24.53 16.60 1.12
N ARG A 88 -25.31 15.58 1.48
CA ARG A 88 -25.17 14.88 2.77
C ARG A 88 -23.85 14.12 2.79
N LYS A 89 -23.09 14.25 3.88
CA LYS A 89 -21.78 13.62 4.05
C LYS A 89 -21.92 12.15 4.45
N PHE A 90 -20.94 11.35 4.00
CA PHE A 90 -20.69 10.00 4.50
C PHE A 90 -19.21 9.82 4.85
N ARG A 91 -18.90 8.83 5.64
CA ARG A 91 -17.55 8.47 6.06
C ARG A 91 -17.20 7.07 5.60
N THR A 92 -15.91 6.83 5.43
CA THR A 92 -15.40 5.47 5.23
C THR A 92 -14.34 5.17 6.28
N LEU A 93 -14.39 3.97 6.86
CA LEU A 93 -13.32 3.39 7.63
C LEU A 93 -12.50 2.50 6.70
N ASN A 94 -11.26 2.86 6.46
CA ASN A 94 -10.35 2.17 5.56
C ASN A 94 -9.39 1.31 6.38
N LEU A 95 -9.30 0.03 6.05
CA LEU A 95 -8.37 -0.91 6.66
C LEU A 95 -7.39 -1.41 5.61
N MET A 96 -6.11 -1.53 5.98
CA MET A 96 -5.08 -2.06 5.11
C MET A 96 -4.08 -2.89 5.89
N ASP A 97 -3.71 -4.04 5.35
CA ASP A 97 -2.58 -4.84 5.81
C ASP A 97 -1.26 -4.16 5.42
N GLY A 98 -0.43 -3.88 6.40
CA GLY A 98 0.83 -3.15 6.21
C GLY A 98 1.88 -3.92 5.42
N PHE A 99 1.83 -5.26 5.37
CA PHE A 99 2.75 -6.09 4.61
C PHE A 99 2.29 -6.29 3.17
N THR A 100 1.10 -6.83 2.99
CA THR A 100 0.57 -7.22 1.67
C THR A 100 -0.03 -6.05 0.90
N ARG A 101 -0.32 -4.92 1.55
CA ARG A 101 -1.10 -3.79 1.01
C ARG A 101 -2.55 -4.19 0.66
N TYR A 102 -2.99 -5.33 1.10
CA TYR A 102 -4.36 -5.80 0.91
C TYR A 102 -5.32 -4.96 1.77
N ALA A 103 -6.43 -4.51 1.18
CA ALA A 103 -7.49 -3.80 1.88
C ALA A 103 -8.59 -4.79 2.29
N PRO A 104 -8.60 -5.31 3.54
CA PRO A 104 -9.57 -6.31 3.95
C PRO A 104 -10.99 -5.75 3.99
N ARG A 105 -11.15 -4.48 4.32
CA ARG A 105 -12.45 -3.80 4.38
C ARG A 105 -12.32 -2.31 4.09
N ILE A 106 -13.33 -1.77 3.45
CA ILE A 106 -13.71 -0.35 3.50
C ILE A 106 -15.15 -0.33 3.98
N GLU A 107 -15.38 0.15 5.20
CA GLU A 107 -16.73 0.29 5.72
C GLU A 107 -17.28 1.66 5.40
N VAL A 108 -18.52 1.73 4.91
CA VAL A 108 -19.14 2.97 4.44
C VAL A 108 -20.43 3.21 5.22
N ASP A 109 -20.50 4.36 5.92
CA ASP A 109 -21.72 4.77 6.61
C ASP A 109 -21.77 6.30 6.78
N THR A 110 -22.92 6.81 7.19
CA THR A 110 -23.08 8.22 7.54
C THR A 110 -22.50 8.52 8.93
N SER A 111 -22.37 7.50 9.79
CA SER A 111 -21.73 7.58 11.11
C SER A 111 -20.97 6.29 11.38
N LEU A 112 -19.74 6.42 11.88
CA LEU A 112 -18.85 5.30 12.17
C LEU A 112 -18.27 5.46 13.60
N PRO A 113 -19.09 5.28 14.66
CA PRO A 113 -18.61 5.32 16.04
C PRO A 113 -17.70 4.11 16.36
N GLY A 114 -16.96 4.15 17.48
CA GLY A 114 -16.05 3.09 17.90
C GLY A 114 -16.69 1.70 17.94
N GLN A 115 -17.96 1.59 18.37
CA GLN A 115 -18.71 0.33 18.32
C GLN A 115 -18.87 -0.24 16.91
N ARG A 116 -18.98 0.62 15.88
CA ARG A 116 -19.03 0.18 14.50
C ARG A 116 -17.66 -0.30 14.01
N VAL A 117 -16.59 0.37 14.45
CA VAL A 117 -15.21 -0.08 14.18
C VAL A 117 -14.98 -1.47 14.75
N VAL A 118 -15.31 -1.69 16.01
CA VAL A 118 -15.19 -3.00 16.67
C VAL A 118 -16.00 -4.08 15.94
N ARG A 119 -17.22 -3.78 15.51
CA ARG A 119 -18.05 -4.73 14.73
C ARG A 119 -17.35 -5.15 13.44
N VAL A 120 -16.72 -4.22 12.73
CA VAL A 120 -15.94 -4.53 11.50
C VAL A 120 -14.76 -5.44 11.82
N LEU A 121 -14.04 -5.18 12.90
CA LEU A 121 -12.90 -6.00 13.32
C LEU A 121 -13.34 -7.41 13.74
N GLU A 122 -14.45 -7.54 14.46
CA GLU A 122 -15.03 -8.84 14.82
C GLU A 122 -15.52 -9.64 13.59
N GLU A 123 -16.07 -8.96 12.59
CA GLU A 123 -16.44 -9.61 11.33
C GLU A 123 -15.21 -10.16 10.60
N LEU A 124 -14.12 -9.40 10.54
CA LEU A 124 -12.87 -9.84 9.93
C LEU A 124 -12.23 -10.99 10.71
N LYS A 125 -12.25 -10.95 12.04
CA LYS A 125 -11.77 -12.04 12.91
C LYS A 125 -12.56 -13.33 12.68
N ARG A 126 -13.89 -13.26 12.58
CA ARG A 126 -14.72 -14.44 12.25
C ARG A 126 -14.41 -15.04 10.87
N ARG A 127 -13.86 -14.22 9.95
CA ARG A 127 -13.33 -14.68 8.64
C ARG A 127 -11.89 -15.18 8.71
N GLY A 128 -11.34 -15.37 9.90
CA GLY A 128 -9.98 -15.87 10.12
C GLY A 128 -8.88 -14.82 9.95
N ARG A 129 -9.22 -13.53 9.90
CA ARG A 129 -8.25 -12.45 9.76
C ARG A 129 -8.20 -11.59 11.01
N LYS A 130 -7.08 -11.62 11.72
CA LYS A 130 -6.85 -10.84 12.94
C LYS A 130 -5.42 -10.28 12.92
N PRO A 131 -5.20 -8.98 13.15
CA PRO A 131 -3.86 -8.42 13.25
C PRO A 131 -3.24 -8.70 14.63
N GLU A 132 -1.92 -8.62 14.71
CA GLU A 132 -1.20 -8.56 16.00
C GLU A 132 -1.19 -7.13 16.55
N ALA A 133 -1.11 -6.15 15.64
CA ALA A 133 -1.11 -4.74 15.99
C ALA A 133 -1.90 -3.91 14.98
N ILE A 134 -2.45 -2.80 15.44
CA ILE A 134 -3.15 -1.83 14.60
C ILE A 134 -2.53 -0.45 14.80
N VAL A 135 -2.14 0.21 13.71
CA VAL A 135 -1.68 1.60 13.70
C VAL A 135 -2.86 2.50 13.36
N ILE A 136 -3.15 3.46 14.23
CA ILE A 136 -4.30 4.35 14.18
C ILE A 136 -3.91 5.78 14.58
N ASP A 137 -4.69 6.75 14.17
CA ASP A 137 -4.57 8.11 14.66
C ASP A 137 -5.24 8.28 16.04
N ASN A 138 -5.15 9.49 16.62
CA ASN A 138 -5.75 9.81 17.91
C ASN A 138 -7.22 10.25 17.78
N GLY A 139 -7.95 9.77 16.77
CA GLY A 139 -9.37 10.05 16.58
C GLY A 139 -10.22 9.47 17.74
N THR A 140 -11.28 10.18 18.09
CA THR A 140 -12.16 9.80 19.22
C THR A 140 -12.80 8.42 19.04
N GLU A 141 -12.99 7.99 17.80
CA GLU A 141 -13.54 6.67 17.48
C GLU A 141 -12.56 5.55 17.84
N PHE A 142 -11.25 5.82 17.71
CA PHE A 142 -10.19 4.86 18.01
C PHE A 142 -9.74 4.89 19.49
N THR A 143 -9.88 6.04 20.16
CA THR A 143 -9.57 6.20 21.59
C THR A 143 -10.78 5.85 22.50
N SER A 144 -11.74 5.10 21.99
CA SER A 144 -12.95 4.73 22.71
C SER A 144 -12.72 3.50 23.59
N GLN A 145 -13.36 3.46 24.77
CA GLN A 145 -13.29 2.31 25.69
C GLN A 145 -13.63 0.97 25.01
N VAL A 146 -14.60 0.96 24.09
CA VAL A 146 -14.97 -0.26 23.37
C VAL A 146 -13.86 -0.77 22.46
N MET A 147 -13.05 0.12 21.91
CA MET A 147 -11.89 -0.25 21.11
C MET A 147 -10.76 -0.80 21.97
N ASP A 148 -10.48 -0.16 23.11
CA ASP A 148 -9.48 -0.63 24.10
C ASP A 148 -9.86 -2.00 24.67
N GLN A 149 -11.12 -2.18 25.04
CA GLN A 149 -11.63 -3.47 25.52
C GLN A 149 -11.47 -4.57 24.47
N TRP A 150 -11.89 -4.28 23.22
CA TRP A 150 -11.76 -5.23 22.13
C TRP A 150 -10.29 -5.63 21.87
N ALA A 151 -9.40 -4.66 21.88
CA ALA A 151 -7.97 -4.89 21.67
C ALA A 151 -7.37 -5.76 22.79
N TYR A 152 -7.72 -5.49 24.03
CA TYR A 152 -7.31 -6.28 25.18
C TYR A 152 -7.80 -7.73 25.10
N GLU A 153 -9.11 -7.95 24.90
CA GLU A 153 -9.73 -9.27 24.78
C GLU A 153 -9.15 -10.11 23.63
N ASN A 154 -8.73 -9.45 22.56
CA ASN A 154 -8.18 -10.10 21.37
C ASN A 154 -6.65 -10.13 21.34
N GLN A 155 -5.97 -9.60 22.37
CA GLN A 155 -4.50 -9.51 22.40
C GLN A 155 -3.93 -8.78 21.18
N VAL A 156 -4.56 -7.69 20.77
CA VAL A 156 -4.15 -6.82 19.67
C VAL A 156 -3.52 -5.55 20.25
N GLN A 157 -2.33 -5.20 19.79
CA GLN A 157 -1.66 -3.98 20.23
C GLN A 157 -2.19 -2.76 19.45
N LEU A 158 -2.62 -1.70 20.14
CA LEU A 158 -2.97 -0.44 19.53
C LEU A 158 -1.76 0.50 19.54
N HIS A 159 -1.32 0.92 18.35
CA HIS A 159 -0.25 1.89 18.18
C HIS A 159 -0.82 3.22 17.70
N PHE A 160 -0.94 4.17 18.60
CA PHE A 160 -1.34 5.53 18.28
C PHE A 160 -0.17 6.29 17.66
N ILE A 161 -0.40 6.91 16.49
CA ILE A 161 0.62 7.74 15.85
C ILE A 161 0.96 8.95 16.73
N THR A 162 2.24 9.28 16.77
CA THR A 162 2.70 10.47 17.50
C THR A 162 2.15 11.74 16.83
N PRO A 163 1.53 12.67 17.58
CA PRO A 163 1.09 13.95 17.01
C PRO A 163 2.22 14.64 16.24
N GLY A 164 1.92 15.09 15.01
CA GLY A 164 2.89 15.72 14.11
C GLY A 164 3.80 14.75 13.33
N ARG A 165 3.61 13.42 13.46
CA ARG A 165 4.36 12.40 12.70
C ARG A 165 3.49 11.59 11.74
N PRO A 166 2.90 12.19 10.71
CA PRO A 166 2.02 11.48 9.77
C PRO A 166 2.72 10.32 9.05
N MET A 167 4.06 10.33 8.99
CA MET A 167 4.82 9.25 8.34
C MET A 167 4.68 7.89 9.03
N GLU A 168 4.29 7.85 10.31
CA GLU A 168 4.01 6.61 11.04
C GLU A 168 2.79 5.89 10.45
N ASN A 169 1.86 6.62 9.80
CA ASN A 169 0.70 6.08 9.10
C ASN A 169 0.78 6.20 7.55
N GLY A 170 2.00 6.37 7.02
CA GLY A 170 2.22 6.64 5.59
C GLY A 170 1.65 5.60 4.63
N PHE A 171 1.42 4.36 5.10
CA PHE A 171 0.82 3.31 4.29
C PHE A 171 -0.65 3.57 4.01
N ILE A 172 -1.44 3.89 5.05
CA ILE A 172 -2.85 4.17 4.88
C ILE A 172 -3.06 5.54 4.22
N GLU A 173 -2.20 6.54 4.48
CA GLU A 173 -2.25 7.82 3.77
C GLU A 173 -2.07 7.63 2.26
N SER A 174 -1.09 6.79 1.87
CA SER A 174 -0.87 6.44 0.47
C SER A 174 -2.05 5.67 -0.15
N PHE A 175 -2.70 4.82 0.63
CA PHE A 175 -3.92 4.12 0.23
C PHE A 175 -5.07 5.11 0.03
N ASN A 176 -5.34 5.96 1.03
CA ASN A 176 -6.40 6.96 0.99
C ASN A 176 -6.22 7.95 -0.18
N GLY A 177 -4.98 8.33 -0.48
CA GLY A 177 -4.69 9.13 -1.67
C GLY A 177 -5.11 8.44 -2.97
N LYS A 178 -4.87 7.13 -3.11
CA LYS A 178 -5.31 6.35 -4.28
C LYS A 178 -6.82 6.15 -4.29
N PHE A 179 -7.41 5.84 -3.13
CA PHE A 179 -8.86 5.70 -2.97
C PHE A 179 -9.57 6.97 -3.38
N ARG A 180 -9.09 8.13 -2.92
CA ARG A 180 -9.63 9.42 -3.32
C ARG A 180 -9.48 9.68 -4.82
N ASP A 181 -8.29 9.47 -5.37
CA ASP A 181 -8.02 9.78 -6.78
C ASP A 181 -8.69 8.80 -7.75
N GLU A 182 -8.78 7.51 -7.39
CA GLU A 182 -9.20 6.44 -8.31
C GLU A 182 -10.67 5.99 -8.09
N CYS A 183 -11.30 6.38 -6.97
CA CYS A 183 -12.68 6.03 -6.64
C CYS A 183 -13.52 7.26 -6.31
N LEU A 184 -13.20 7.98 -5.22
CA LEU A 184 -14.08 9.05 -4.73
C LEU A 184 -14.22 10.19 -5.76
N ASN A 185 -13.12 10.63 -6.36
CA ASN A 185 -13.14 11.71 -7.37
C ASN A 185 -13.61 11.28 -8.77
N GLU A 186 -13.78 9.99 -9.01
CA GLU A 186 -14.21 9.46 -10.32
C GLU A 186 -15.69 9.06 -10.31
N ASN A 187 -16.35 9.09 -9.15
CA ASN A 187 -17.74 8.67 -9.00
C ASN A 187 -18.61 9.76 -8.35
N TRP A 188 -19.86 9.82 -8.77
CA TRP A 188 -20.95 10.45 -8.04
C TRP A 188 -21.65 9.39 -7.20
N PHE A 189 -21.97 9.72 -5.95
CA PHE A 189 -22.65 8.82 -5.02
C PHE A 189 -24.07 9.32 -4.80
N LEU A 190 -25.06 8.54 -5.19
CA LEU A 190 -26.47 8.92 -5.07
C LEU A 190 -26.97 8.80 -3.64
N ASP A 191 -26.69 7.66 -3.03
CA ASP A 191 -27.05 7.31 -1.67
C ASP A 191 -26.04 6.35 -1.03
N LEU A 192 -26.37 5.84 0.15
CA LEU A 192 -25.48 4.96 0.91
C LEU A 192 -25.30 3.58 0.24
N ALA A 193 -26.34 3.06 -0.42
CA ALA A 193 -26.27 1.76 -1.09
C ALA A 193 -25.38 1.84 -2.33
N ASP A 194 -25.56 2.88 -3.14
CA ASP A 194 -24.72 3.17 -4.32
C ASP A 194 -23.26 3.41 -3.93
N ALA A 195 -23.01 4.16 -2.83
CA ALA A 195 -21.67 4.36 -2.34
C ALA A 195 -21.00 3.05 -1.89
N ARG A 196 -21.71 2.19 -1.18
CA ARG A 196 -21.20 0.88 -0.75
C ARG A 196 -20.85 -0.01 -1.94
N GLU A 197 -21.70 -0.07 -2.95
CA GLU A 197 -21.47 -0.88 -4.15
C GLU A 197 -20.23 -0.40 -4.94
N LYS A 198 -20.14 0.88 -5.25
CA LYS A 198 -19.05 1.46 -6.01
C LYS A 198 -17.71 1.35 -5.27
N ILE A 199 -17.71 1.62 -3.98
CA ILE A 199 -16.50 1.54 -3.14
C ILE A 199 -16.05 0.08 -2.98
N GLU A 200 -16.97 -0.87 -2.81
CA GLU A 200 -16.62 -2.29 -2.73
C GLU A 200 -16.09 -2.81 -4.06
N THR A 201 -16.68 -2.41 -5.17
CA THR A 201 -16.17 -2.73 -6.52
C THR A 201 -14.75 -2.22 -6.70
N TRP A 202 -14.48 -0.98 -6.29
CA TRP A 202 -13.13 -0.42 -6.34
C TRP A 202 -12.17 -1.17 -5.41
N ARG A 203 -12.59 -1.54 -4.18
CA ARG A 203 -11.76 -2.30 -3.25
C ARG A 203 -11.38 -3.67 -3.81
N CYS A 204 -12.33 -4.36 -4.43
CA CYS A 204 -12.07 -5.63 -5.11
C CYS A 204 -11.06 -5.46 -6.25
N ASP A 205 -11.24 -4.44 -7.09
CA ASP A 205 -10.29 -4.10 -8.15
C ASP A 205 -8.90 -3.76 -7.61
N TYR A 206 -8.83 -2.94 -6.56
CA TYR A 206 -7.58 -2.59 -5.89
C TYR A 206 -6.81 -3.82 -5.42
N ASN A 207 -7.51 -4.79 -4.84
CA ASN A 207 -6.89 -6.01 -4.31
C ASN A 207 -6.53 -7.04 -5.38
N GLN A 208 -7.37 -7.20 -6.43
CA GLN A 208 -7.28 -8.33 -7.35
C GLN A 208 -6.70 -7.98 -8.72
N VAL A 209 -6.84 -6.72 -9.16
CA VAL A 209 -6.49 -6.33 -10.53
C VAL A 209 -5.37 -5.30 -10.57
N ARG A 210 -5.36 -4.36 -9.63
CA ARG A 210 -4.47 -3.20 -9.65
C ARG A 210 -3.00 -3.58 -9.41
N PRO A 211 -2.06 -3.31 -10.35
CA PRO A 211 -0.65 -3.57 -10.12
C PRO A 211 -0.03 -2.56 -9.14
N HIS A 212 0.76 -3.05 -8.18
CA HIS A 212 1.44 -2.26 -7.17
C HIS A 212 2.95 -2.25 -7.36
N SER A 213 3.55 -1.09 -7.61
CA SER A 213 5.00 -0.98 -7.81
C SER A 213 5.81 -1.43 -6.58
N ALA A 214 5.30 -1.17 -5.36
CA ALA A 214 5.93 -1.62 -4.12
C ALA A 214 5.89 -3.14 -3.90
N LEU A 215 5.07 -3.86 -4.67
CA LEU A 215 4.92 -5.32 -4.64
C LEU A 215 5.46 -5.98 -5.92
N GLY A 216 6.40 -5.34 -6.61
CA GLY A 216 6.92 -5.86 -7.87
C GLY A 216 5.87 -5.93 -8.99
N TYR A 217 4.89 -5.03 -8.98
CA TYR A 217 3.73 -4.99 -9.87
C TYR A 217 2.76 -6.17 -9.73
N LEU A 218 2.87 -6.96 -8.67
CA LEU A 218 1.81 -7.86 -8.26
C LEU A 218 0.61 -7.09 -7.72
N THR A 219 -0.56 -7.73 -7.71
CA THR A 219 -1.70 -7.24 -6.93
C THR A 219 -1.50 -7.58 -5.46
N PRO A 220 -2.18 -6.89 -4.54
CA PRO A 220 -2.18 -7.27 -3.13
C PRO A 220 -2.59 -8.71 -2.88
N ALA A 221 -3.58 -9.23 -3.61
CA ALA A 221 -4.03 -10.62 -3.50
C ALA A 221 -2.97 -11.61 -3.98
N GLU A 222 -2.36 -11.38 -5.15
CA GLU A 222 -1.25 -12.21 -5.68
C GLU A 222 -0.07 -12.24 -4.71
N PHE A 223 0.27 -11.07 -4.13
CA PHE A 223 1.37 -10.96 -3.18
C PHE A 223 1.05 -11.71 -1.87
N ALA A 224 -0.17 -11.56 -1.35
CA ALA A 224 -0.62 -12.26 -0.15
C ALA A 224 -0.59 -13.79 -0.33
N GLN A 225 -1.07 -14.30 -1.46
CA GLN A 225 -1.03 -15.73 -1.77
C GLN A 225 0.39 -16.27 -1.84
N ARG A 226 1.31 -15.56 -2.48
CA ARG A 226 2.73 -15.95 -2.55
C ARG A 226 3.41 -15.94 -1.18
N SER A 227 3.02 -15.01 -0.32
CA SER A 227 3.59 -14.89 1.03
C SER A 227 3.04 -15.92 2.02
N ALA A 228 1.88 -16.51 1.74
CA ALA A 228 1.27 -17.57 2.54
C ALA A 228 1.75 -18.98 2.14
N ALA A 229 2.36 -19.15 0.96
CA ALA A 229 2.95 -20.41 0.56
C ALA A 229 4.14 -20.76 1.47
N PRO A 230 4.28 -22.02 1.95
CA PRO A 230 5.42 -22.43 2.74
C PRO A 230 6.72 -22.12 2.00
N SER A 231 7.67 -21.53 2.73
CA SER A 231 8.92 -20.99 2.22
C SER A 231 9.78 -22.05 1.50
N GLY A 232 9.58 -22.18 0.19
CA GLY A 232 10.45 -22.88 -0.72
C GLY A 232 11.08 -21.97 -1.79
N TYR A 233 10.75 -20.69 -1.78
CA TYR A 233 11.33 -19.73 -2.70
C TYR A 233 12.11 -18.66 -1.93
N ALA A 234 13.43 -18.81 -1.98
CA ALA A 234 14.37 -17.74 -1.63
C ALA A 234 13.98 -16.43 -2.30
N ARG A 235 14.17 -15.33 -1.58
CA ARG A 235 14.04 -13.97 -2.08
C ARG A 235 14.77 -13.82 -3.41
N MET A 236 14.06 -13.81 -4.51
CA MET A 236 14.57 -13.23 -5.72
C MET A 236 14.47 -11.70 -5.55
N ALA A 237 15.63 -11.09 -5.31
CA ALA A 237 15.79 -9.66 -5.51
C ALA A 237 15.32 -9.29 -6.93
N PRO A 238 14.75 -8.07 -7.12
CA PRO A 238 14.44 -7.64 -8.47
C PRO A 238 15.71 -7.68 -9.31
N PRO A 239 15.67 -8.16 -10.57
CA PRO A 239 16.85 -8.11 -11.44
C PRO A 239 17.26 -6.65 -11.61
N ASP A 240 18.51 -6.34 -11.27
CA ASP A 240 19.16 -5.08 -11.54
C ASP A 240 19.10 -4.81 -13.06
N GLU A 241 18.30 -3.84 -13.48
CA GLU A 241 18.44 -3.21 -14.78
C GLU A 241 19.53 -2.12 -14.67
N ALA A 242 20.78 -2.54 -14.63
CA ALA A 242 21.90 -1.66 -14.98
C ALA A 242 23.15 -2.50 -15.27
N ALA A 243 23.49 -2.64 -16.55
CA ALA A 243 24.83 -2.54 -17.08
C ALA A 243 24.90 -3.25 -18.44
N SER A 244 24.77 -2.48 -19.47
CA SER A 244 25.40 -2.82 -20.76
C SER A 244 26.22 -1.61 -21.21
N SER A 245 27.48 -1.60 -20.86
CA SER A 245 28.51 -0.97 -21.66
C SER A 245 29.82 -1.70 -21.35
N GLY A 246 30.42 -2.21 -22.38
CA GLY A 246 31.56 -3.12 -22.35
C GLY A 246 32.85 -2.48 -21.86
N GLY A 247 33.81 -3.35 -21.64
CA GLY A 247 35.22 -3.00 -21.38
C GLY A 247 35.92 -4.14 -20.70
N GLU A 248 36.59 -4.98 -21.50
CA GLU A 248 37.60 -5.94 -21.01
C GLU A 248 38.73 -5.21 -20.27
N SER A 249 39.16 -5.74 -19.16
CA SER A 249 40.61 -5.83 -18.89
C SER A 249 40.87 -6.75 -17.70
N VAL A 250 41.80 -7.67 -17.95
CA VAL A 250 42.46 -8.62 -17.07
C VAL A 250 43.29 -7.85 -16.02
N ILE A 251 43.42 -8.35 -14.77
CA ILE A 251 44.65 -8.68 -14.07
C ILE A 251 44.40 -9.00 -12.59
N ALA A 252 44.92 -10.18 -12.24
CA ALA A 252 45.63 -10.57 -11.01
C ALA A 252 45.13 -10.27 -9.59
N GLY A 253 45.07 -11.37 -8.86
CA GLY A 253 44.86 -11.59 -7.46
C GLY A 253 45.67 -10.75 -6.47
N VAL A 254 45.02 -10.48 -5.36
CA VAL A 254 45.68 -10.32 -4.04
C VAL A 254 44.70 -10.85 -2.98
N VAL A 255 45.19 -11.86 -2.28
CA VAL A 255 44.62 -12.38 -1.03
C VAL A 255 44.97 -11.37 0.06
N LEU A 256 43.99 -10.89 0.80
CA LEU A 256 44.22 -10.16 2.04
C LEU A 256 43.54 -10.87 3.21
N GLU A 257 44.40 -11.34 4.12
CA GLU A 257 44.08 -11.97 5.41
C GLU A 257 43.38 -10.98 6.35
N ASN A 258 42.43 -11.50 7.14
CA ASN A 258 41.79 -10.81 8.26
C ASN A 258 42.74 -10.76 9.49
N PRO A 259 42.94 -9.61 10.13
CA PRO A 259 43.58 -9.58 11.46
C PRO A 259 42.57 -9.84 12.58
N LYS A 260 42.95 -10.65 13.55
CA LYS A 260 42.26 -10.97 14.80
C LYS A 260 42.19 -9.74 15.73
N PRO A 261 41.16 -9.64 16.59
CA PRO A 261 41.11 -8.57 17.59
C PRO A 261 42.03 -8.83 18.77
N GLU A 262 42.86 -7.84 19.13
CA GLU A 262 43.67 -7.79 20.35
C GLU A 262 42.77 -7.50 21.58
N LYS A 263 43.12 -8.23 22.66
CA LYS A 263 42.58 -8.03 24.00
C LYS A 263 43.26 -6.82 24.65
N VAL A 264 42.46 -5.84 25.04
CA VAL A 264 42.95 -4.77 25.94
C VAL A 264 42.62 -5.19 27.37
N SER A 265 43.69 -5.38 28.17
CA SER A 265 43.63 -5.57 29.61
C SER A 265 43.51 -4.23 30.32
N LEU A 266 42.52 -4.09 31.17
CA LEU A 266 42.44 -3.00 32.15
C LEU A 266 43.32 -3.34 33.33
N SER A 267 44.26 -2.46 33.66
CA SER A 267 44.89 -2.37 34.97
C SER A 267 44.32 -1.18 35.73
N LEU A 268 43.87 -1.49 36.93
CA LEU A 268 43.53 -0.55 37.98
C LEU A 268 44.84 0.06 38.54
N ASP A 269 44.83 1.38 38.69
CA ASP A 269 45.38 2.11 39.85
C ASP A 269 44.65 3.44 40.00
#